data_02819240426ad4e53f03dbbd430cc9bb
#
_entry.id   02819240426ad4e53f03dbbd430cc9bb
#
_cell.length_a   1.000
_cell.length_b   1.000
_cell.length_c   1.000
_cell.angle_alpha   90.00
_cell.angle_beta   90.00
_cell.angle_gamma   90.00
#
_symmetry.space_group_name_H-M   'P 1'
#
loop_
_entity.id
_entity.type
_entity.pdbx_description
1 polymer ?
#
loop_
_entity_poly.entity_id
_entity_poly.type
_entity_poly.pdbx_seq_one_letter_code
_entity_poly.pdbx_strand_id
1 'polypeptide(L)'
;MNRIAKLLATALACAPLVSFAQDTSTIRWGIDPTYPPFEAKQPDGSLSGFDIDLRDAICAQLHAKCVWVEQNFDGMIPALRARKFDVIMSAMTATEERLKQIDFSNKLYASPAALVAPAGSKLQSTAASLAGKRVGIIQGTTQDMYAKAEWAPKGVTIVTYQNQDQVYQDLVNGRLDATFQDKTQAGYSFLKTERGKHFAFAGDDITDSRITGFGVAMGLRKGDAALKSRLNDAIAAIRANGTYQKIAAKYFDFDIYGAKQ
;
A
#
# COMPACT_ATOMS: atom_id res chain seq x y z
N MET A 1 -90.64 9.14 -0.51
CA MET A 1 -89.77 8.56 0.47
C MET A 1 -88.51 8.11 -0.22
N ASN A 2 -87.49 8.99 -0.28
CA ASN A 2 -86.23 8.76 -1.01
C ASN A 2 -85.13 8.38 -0.05
N ARG A 3 -84.56 7.21 -0.26
CA ARG A 3 -83.35 6.78 0.46
C ARG A 3 -82.14 7.03 -0.46
N ILE A 4 -81.35 7.98 -0.11
CA ILE A 4 -80.06 8.28 -0.75
C ILE A 4 -78.98 7.41 -0.09
N ALA A 5 -78.45 6.47 -0.86
CA ALA A 5 -77.28 5.66 -0.43
C ALA A 5 -76.01 6.48 -0.66
N LYS A 6 -75.24 6.76 0.40
CA LYS A 6 -73.89 7.38 0.31
C LYS A 6 -72.89 6.28 0.05
N LEU A 7 -72.28 6.29 -1.12
CA LEU A 7 -71.06 5.51 -1.45
C LEU A 7 -69.85 6.23 -0.90
N LEU A 8 -69.18 5.65 0.07
CA LEU A 8 -67.83 6.09 0.51
C LEU A 8 -66.80 5.43 -0.48
N ALA A 9 -66.16 6.24 -1.29
CA ALA A 9 -65.03 5.80 -2.07
C ALA A 9 -63.76 5.91 -1.21
N THR A 10 -63.19 4.75 -0.80
CA THR A 10 -61.90 4.68 -0.09
C THR A 10 -60.81 4.75 -1.14
N ALA A 11 -60.11 5.90 -1.25
CA ALA A 11 -58.94 6.07 -2.09
C ALA A 11 -57.73 5.41 -1.39
N LEU A 12 -57.27 4.26 -1.90
CA LEU A 12 -56.06 3.60 -1.47
C LEU A 12 -54.86 4.35 -2.07
N ALA A 13 -54.16 5.15 -1.26
CA ALA A 13 -52.96 5.86 -1.66
C ALA A 13 -51.80 4.84 -1.79
N CYS A 14 -51.48 4.42 -3.01
CA CYS A 14 -50.24 3.70 -3.35
C CYS A 14 -49.07 4.68 -3.25
N ALA A 15 -48.36 4.70 -2.12
CA ALA A 15 -47.05 5.36 -2.01
C ALA A 15 -46.02 4.55 -2.82
N PRO A 16 -45.27 5.16 -3.75
CA PRO A 16 -44.19 4.46 -4.42
C PRO A 16 -43.08 4.15 -3.39
N LEU A 17 -42.82 2.87 -3.17
CA LEU A 17 -41.60 2.40 -2.51
C LEU A 17 -40.42 2.78 -3.42
N VAL A 18 -39.75 3.88 -3.13
CA VAL A 18 -38.47 4.23 -3.74
C VAL A 18 -37.46 3.21 -3.21
N SER A 19 -37.28 2.12 -3.98
CA SER A 19 -36.21 1.17 -3.77
C SER A 19 -34.91 1.91 -4.09
N PHE A 20 -34.16 2.33 -3.08
CA PHE A 20 -32.78 2.75 -3.28
C PHE A 20 -32.04 1.51 -3.76
N ALA A 21 -31.87 1.37 -5.08
CA ALA A 21 -30.92 0.44 -5.64
C ALA A 21 -29.55 0.81 -5.07
N GLN A 22 -29.06 0.02 -4.13
CA GLN A 22 -27.72 0.12 -3.62
C GLN A 22 -26.79 -0.14 -4.80
N ASP A 23 -26.22 0.90 -5.37
CA ASP A 23 -25.28 0.80 -6.49
C ASP A 23 -24.04 0.05 -5.98
N THR A 24 -24.07 -1.28 -6.15
CA THR A 24 -22.93 -2.16 -5.82
C THR A 24 -21.87 -2.00 -6.91
N SER A 25 -21.37 -0.78 -7.07
CA SER A 25 -20.30 -0.50 -8.02
C SER A 25 -19.08 -1.36 -7.67
N THR A 26 -18.58 -2.09 -8.65
CA THR A 26 -17.34 -2.85 -8.50
C THR A 26 -16.18 -1.88 -8.45
N ILE A 27 -15.40 -1.92 -7.36
CA ILE A 27 -14.16 -1.16 -7.22
C ILE A 27 -13.00 -2.09 -7.60
N ARG A 28 -12.19 -1.67 -8.55
CA ARG A 28 -10.99 -2.38 -9.00
C ARG A 28 -9.78 -1.84 -8.25
N TRP A 29 -8.99 -2.74 -7.65
CA TRP A 29 -7.86 -2.42 -6.80
C TRP A 29 -6.57 -2.88 -7.45
N GLY A 30 -5.64 -1.96 -7.77
CA GLY A 30 -4.31 -2.27 -8.30
C GLY A 30 -3.39 -2.73 -7.18
N ILE A 31 -2.68 -3.84 -7.42
CA ILE A 31 -1.77 -4.48 -6.46
C ILE A 31 -0.56 -5.07 -7.18
N ASP A 32 0.61 -5.02 -6.53
CA ASP A 32 1.79 -5.82 -6.86
C ASP A 32 2.00 -6.89 -5.77
N PRO A 33 1.53 -8.13 -5.97
CA PRO A 33 1.49 -9.12 -4.90
C PRO A 33 2.86 -9.82 -4.69
N THR A 34 3.93 -9.04 -4.65
CA THR A 34 5.31 -9.52 -4.48
C THR A 34 6.00 -8.91 -3.26
N TYR A 35 5.23 -8.38 -2.29
CA TYR A 35 5.76 -7.56 -1.20
C TYR A 35 5.24 -7.99 0.20
N PRO A 36 5.48 -9.25 0.65
CA PRO A 36 5.07 -9.69 1.99
C PRO A 36 5.79 -8.89 3.09
N PRO A 37 5.15 -8.62 4.24
CA PRO A 37 3.86 -9.13 4.71
C PRO A 37 2.64 -8.31 4.23
N PHE A 38 2.84 -7.29 3.41
CA PHE A 38 1.76 -6.40 2.98
C PHE A 38 0.87 -7.07 1.94
N GLU A 39 1.46 -7.61 0.88
CA GLU A 39 0.76 -8.33 -0.18
C GLU A 39 1.62 -9.44 -0.78
N ALA A 40 1.04 -10.62 -0.90
CA ALA A 40 1.72 -11.78 -1.47
C ALA A 40 0.76 -12.69 -2.23
N LYS A 41 1.20 -13.23 -3.36
CA LYS A 41 0.51 -14.28 -4.09
C LYS A 41 0.94 -15.63 -3.57
N GLN A 42 -0.04 -16.44 -3.16
CA GLN A 42 0.20 -17.78 -2.66
C GLN A 42 0.37 -18.77 -3.81
N PRO A 43 0.93 -19.98 -3.57
CA PRO A 43 1.09 -20.99 -4.62
C PRO A 43 -0.23 -21.45 -5.28
N ASP A 44 -1.36 -21.35 -4.57
CA ASP A 44 -2.69 -21.66 -5.08
C ASP A 44 -3.32 -20.50 -5.87
N GLY A 45 -2.59 -19.38 -6.02
CA GLY A 45 -3.03 -18.16 -6.71
C GLY A 45 -3.83 -17.20 -5.84
N SER A 46 -4.18 -17.55 -4.61
CA SER A 46 -4.84 -16.64 -3.67
C SER A 46 -3.90 -15.51 -3.23
N LEU A 47 -4.48 -14.39 -2.82
CA LEU A 47 -3.73 -13.25 -2.27
C LEU A 47 -3.85 -13.23 -0.75
N SER A 48 -2.77 -12.89 -0.06
CA SER A 48 -2.73 -12.73 1.38
C SER A 48 -1.82 -11.57 1.78
N GLY A 49 -2.02 -11.02 2.97
CA GLY A 49 -1.19 -9.96 3.51
C GLY A 49 -2.01 -8.86 4.20
N PHE A 50 -1.29 -7.94 4.81
CA PHE A 50 -1.89 -6.86 5.57
C PHE A 50 -2.78 -5.94 4.72
N ASP A 51 -2.33 -5.57 3.52
CA ASP A 51 -3.11 -4.75 2.58
C ASP A 51 -4.33 -5.52 2.06
N ILE A 52 -4.23 -6.85 1.92
CA ILE A 52 -5.36 -7.68 1.50
C ILE A 52 -6.45 -7.66 2.55
N ASP A 53 -6.10 -7.94 3.82
CA ASP A 53 -7.05 -7.94 4.94
C ASP A 53 -7.66 -6.54 5.17
N LEU A 54 -6.85 -5.47 5.04
CA LEU A 54 -7.36 -4.10 5.15
C LEU A 54 -8.36 -3.76 4.04
N ARG A 55 -8.03 -4.11 2.77
CA ARG A 55 -8.94 -3.89 1.65
C ARG A 55 -10.26 -4.60 1.87
N ASP A 56 -10.24 -5.83 2.35
CA ASP A 56 -11.46 -6.61 2.58
C ASP A 56 -12.33 -5.95 3.66
N ALA A 57 -11.71 -5.47 4.74
CA ALA A 57 -12.42 -4.72 5.78
C ALA A 57 -12.99 -3.39 5.27
N ILE A 58 -12.24 -2.66 4.45
CA ILE A 58 -12.69 -1.42 3.82
C ILE A 58 -13.86 -1.71 2.86
N CYS A 59 -13.75 -2.73 2.03
CA CYS A 59 -14.81 -3.12 1.10
C CYS A 59 -16.11 -3.54 1.80
N ALA A 60 -15.99 -4.22 2.94
CA ALA A 60 -17.13 -4.55 3.79
C ALA A 60 -17.84 -3.30 4.32
N GLN A 61 -17.08 -2.28 4.77
CA GLN A 61 -17.64 -0.99 5.21
C GLN A 61 -18.31 -0.22 4.06
N LEU A 62 -17.77 -0.32 2.84
CA LEU A 62 -18.32 0.33 1.65
C LEU A 62 -19.53 -0.39 1.08
N HIS A 63 -19.84 -1.62 1.54
CA HIS A 63 -20.80 -2.53 0.92
C HIS A 63 -20.59 -2.67 -0.60
N ALA A 64 -19.32 -2.68 -1.03
CA ALA A 64 -18.92 -2.70 -2.42
C ALA A 64 -18.36 -4.07 -2.82
N LYS A 65 -18.56 -4.44 -4.10
CA LYS A 65 -17.81 -5.53 -4.71
C LYS A 65 -16.42 -5.05 -5.04
N CYS A 66 -15.38 -5.74 -4.55
CA CYS A 66 -13.99 -5.39 -4.78
C CYS A 66 -13.26 -6.51 -5.53
N VAL A 67 -12.48 -6.13 -6.53
CA VAL A 67 -11.67 -7.07 -7.33
C VAL A 67 -10.23 -6.56 -7.41
N TRP A 68 -9.26 -7.48 -7.39
CA TRP A 68 -7.86 -7.17 -7.58
C TRP A 68 -7.49 -7.12 -9.08
N VAL A 69 -6.58 -6.21 -9.42
CA VAL A 69 -5.94 -6.11 -10.73
C VAL A 69 -4.43 -6.07 -10.48
N GLU A 70 -3.73 -7.13 -10.87
CA GLU A 70 -2.29 -7.23 -10.70
C GLU A 70 -1.57 -6.27 -11.68
N GLN A 71 -0.57 -5.58 -11.17
CA GLN A 71 0.26 -4.63 -11.92
C GLN A 71 1.61 -4.48 -11.21
N ASN A 72 2.72 -4.45 -11.96
CA ASN A 72 4.03 -4.14 -11.38
C ASN A 72 4.04 -2.74 -10.76
N PHE A 73 4.77 -2.58 -9.66
CA PHE A 73 4.74 -1.37 -8.82
C PHE A 73 5.09 -0.09 -9.60
N ASP A 74 6.11 -0.12 -10.45
CA ASP A 74 6.54 1.02 -11.26
C ASP A 74 5.49 1.51 -12.26
N GLY A 75 4.59 0.60 -12.69
CA GLY A 75 3.46 0.88 -13.57
C GLY A 75 2.17 1.31 -12.89
N MET A 76 2.08 1.35 -11.56
CA MET A 76 0.83 1.58 -10.82
C MET A 76 0.19 2.93 -11.12
N ILE A 77 0.94 4.03 -11.03
CA ILE A 77 0.40 5.37 -11.26
C ILE A 77 -0.05 5.57 -12.71
N PRO A 78 0.74 5.20 -13.74
CA PRO A 78 0.27 5.22 -15.12
C PRO A 78 -0.99 4.39 -15.36
N ALA A 79 -1.08 3.19 -14.79
CA ALA A 79 -2.22 2.29 -14.94
C ALA A 79 -3.50 2.85 -14.27
N LEU A 80 -3.38 3.45 -13.07
CA LEU A 80 -4.47 4.16 -12.40
C LEU A 80 -5.00 5.32 -13.26
N ARG A 81 -4.11 6.13 -13.81
CA ARG A 81 -4.47 7.24 -14.69
C ARG A 81 -5.13 6.77 -15.98
N ALA A 82 -4.69 5.62 -16.51
CA ALA A 82 -5.29 4.95 -17.67
C ALA A 82 -6.58 4.18 -17.33
N ARG A 83 -7.12 4.29 -16.10
CA ARG A 83 -8.36 3.66 -15.64
C ARG A 83 -8.35 2.11 -15.69
N LYS A 84 -7.18 1.47 -15.60
CA LYS A 84 -7.10 0.01 -15.49
C LYS A 84 -7.71 -0.48 -14.16
N PHE A 85 -7.59 0.33 -13.11
CA PHE A 85 -8.22 0.15 -11.80
C PHE A 85 -8.59 1.51 -11.20
N ASP A 86 -9.23 1.51 -10.04
CA ASP A 86 -9.82 2.69 -9.43
C ASP A 86 -9.06 3.16 -8.20
N VAL A 87 -8.40 2.22 -7.51
CA VAL A 87 -7.62 2.44 -6.29
C VAL A 87 -6.29 1.69 -6.40
N ILE A 88 -5.19 2.30 -5.98
CA ILE A 88 -3.93 1.60 -5.72
C ILE A 88 -3.89 1.22 -4.24
N MET A 89 -3.62 -0.06 -3.95
CA MET A 89 -3.29 -0.54 -2.61
C MET A 89 -2.15 -1.54 -2.72
N SER A 90 -0.93 -1.07 -2.48
CA SER A 90 0.30 -1.81 -2.69
C SER A 90 1.47 -1.13 -1.97
N ALA A 91 1.38 -1.00 -0.66
CA ALA A 91 2.39 -0.36 0.20
C ALA A 91 2.89 1.00 -0.33
N MET A 92 2.03 1.76 -1.05
CA MET A 92 2.45 2.97 -1.73
C MET A 92 2.48 4.18 -0.79
N THR A 93 3.67 4.73 -0.55
CA THR A 93 3.85 5.95 0.24
C THR A 93 3.29 7.17 -0.49
N ALA A 94 2.47 7.97 0.20
CA ALA A 94 2.00 9.26 -0.28
C ALA A 94 3.10 10.31 -0.14
N THR A 95 3.69 10.74 -1.25
CA THR A 95 4.72 11.77 -1.30
C THR A 95 4.25 12.99 -2.08
N GLU A 96 4.87 14.15 -1.86
CA GLU A 96 4.57 15.37 -2.62
C GLU A 96 4.72 15.16 -4.13
N GLU A 97 5.72 14.39 -4.58
CA GLU A 97 5.94 14.13 -5.99
C GLU A 97 4.80 13.29 -6.60
N ARG A 98 4.35 12.26 -5.88
CA ARG A 98 3.21 11.44 -6.30
C ARG A 98 1.88 12.21 -6.23
N LEU A 99 1.73 13.11 -5.24
CA LEU A 99 0.58 13.99 -5.12
C LEU A 99 0.42 14.96 -6.31
N LYS A 100 1.47 15.25 -7.06
CA LYS A 100 1.34 16.00 -8.33
C LYS A 100 0.56 15.22 -9.39
N GLN A 101 0.59 13.90 -9.36
CA GLN A 101 0.05 13.00 -10.38
C GLN A 101 -1.29 12.35 -10.01
N ILE A 102 -1.46 11.99 -8.74
CA ILE A 102 -2.64 11.29 -8.19
C ILE A 102 -3.04 11.89 -6.85
N ASP A 103 -4.21 11.54 -6.35
CA ASP A 103 -4.64 11.85 -4.98
C ASP A 103 -4.41 10.62 -4.08
N PHE A 104 -4.43 10.83 -2.76
CA PHE A 104 -4.31 9.78 -1.77
C PHE A 104 -5.44 9.85 -0.73
N SER A 105 -5.78 8.70 -0.17
CA SER A 105 -6.62 8.60 1.03
C SER A 105 -5.90 9.15 2.27
N ASN A 106 -6.55 9.09 3.41
CA ASN A 106 -5.89 9.18 4.71
C ASN A 106 -4.87 8.04 4.87
N LYS A 107 -3.86 8.28 5.72
CA LYS A 107 -2.81 7.30 6.04
C LYS A 107 -3.40 5.96 6.50
N LEU A 108 -2.83 4.88 5.99
CA LEU A 108 -3.10 3.51 6.46
C LEU A 108 -2.07 3.07 7.50
N TYR A 109 -0.79 3.29 7.22
CA TYR A 109 0.33 2.91 8.10
C TYR A 109 1.62 3.67 7.73
N ALA A 110 2.70 3.38 8.45
CA ALA A 110 4.03 3.91 8.16
C ALA A 110 5.07 2.80 8.30
N SER A 111 6.07 2.84 7.45
CA SER A 111 7.25 1.98 7.58
C SER A 111 8.49 2.79 7.19
N PRO A 112 9.54 2.82 8.02
CA PRO A 112 10.78 3.50 7.69
C PRO A 112 11.54 2.73 6.60
N ALA A 113 12.46 3.42 5.93
CA ALA A 113 13.38 2.79 5.01
C ALA A 113 14.72 2.49 5.68
N ALA A 114 15.29 1.34 5.37
CA ALA A 114 16.54 0.88 5.95
C ALA A 114 17.46 0.24 4.91
N LEU A 115 18.76 0.30 5.19
CA LEU A 115 19.76 -0.45 4.45
C LEU A 115 19.90 -1.85 5.07
N VAL A 116 19.99 -2.88 4.22
CA VAL A 116 20.34 -4.25 4.61
C VAL A 116 21.63 -4.63 3.92
N ALA A 117 22.59 -5.16 4.69
CA ALA A 117 23.91 -5.57 4.22
C ALA A 117 24.36 -6.83 4.93
N PRO A 118 25.46 -7.49 4.52
CA PRO A 118 26.03 -8.61 5.26
C PRO A 118 26.25 -8.30 6.73
N ALA A 119 25.93 -9.23 7.63
CA ALA A 119 26.07 -9.04 9.07
C ALA A 119 27.51 -8.70 9.43
N GLY A 120 27.72 -7.73 10.32
CA GLY A 120 29.03 -7.22 10.66
C GLY A 120 29.62 -6.21 9.65
N SER A 121 28.92 -5.91 8.55
CA SER A 121 29.28 -4.81 7.66
C SER A 121 29.29 -3.48 8.42
N LYS A 122 30.23 -2.61 8.06
CA LYS A 122 30.31 -1.24 8.60
C LYS A 122 29.64 -0.21 7.70
N LEU A 123 28.87 -0.68 6.72
CA LEU A 123 28.12 0.21 5.82
C LEU A 123 27.09 1.03 6.60
N GLN A 124 26.94 2.28 6.18
CA GLN A 124 25.96 3.22 6.72
C GLN A 124 25.03 3.66 5.61
N SER A 125 23.82 4.08 5.95
CA SER A 125 22.81 4.57 5.00
C SER A 125 23.16 5.96 4.45
N THR A 126 24.44 6.18 4.06
CA THR A 126 24.96 7.46 3.55
C THR A 126 25.70 7.26 2.23
N ALA A 127 25.63 8.25 1.35
CA ALA A 127 26.34 8.20 0.09
C ALA A 127 27.85 8.01 0.26
N ALA A 128 28.44 8.63 1.28
CA ALA A 128 29.88 8.51 1.54
C ALA A 128 30.30 7.06 1.91
N SER A 129 29.49 6.38 2.72
CA SER A 129 29.76 4.98 3.09
C SER A 129 29.49 4.01 1.93
N LEU A 130 28.58 4.37 1.03
CA LEU A 130 28.14 3.52 -0.09
C LEU A 130 28.89 3.83 -1.39
N ALA A 131 29.81 4.80 -1.43
CA ALA A 131 30.59 5.12 -2.61
C ALA A 131 31.35 3.87 -3.13
N GLY A 132 31.23 3.59 -4.43
CA GLY A 132 31.78 2.41 -5.08
C GLY A 132 31.02 1.08 -4.79
N LYS A 133 29.92 1.12 -4.03
CA LYS A 133 29.08 -0.04 -3.71
C LYS A 133 27.91 -0.17 -4.68
N ARG A 134 27.42 -1.41 -4.84
CA ARG A 134 26.23 -1.76 -5.62
C ARG A 134 25.06 -1.93 -4.67
N VAL A 135 24.05 -1.08 -4.79
CA VAL A 135 22.87 -1.10 -3.93
C VAL A 135 21.64 -1.50 -4.76
N GLY A 136 21.01 -2.62 -4.38
CA GLY A 136 19.80 -3.12 -5.03
C GLY A 136 18.55 -2.46 -4.47
N ILE A 137 17.63 -2.05 -5.37
CA ILE A 137 16.40 -1.32 -5.01
C ILE A 137 15.29 -1.71 -5.98
N ILE A 138 14.03 -1.73 -5.52
CA ILE A 138 12.87 -1.89 -6.41
C ILE A 138 12.64 -0.60 -7.18
N GLN A 139 12.48 -0.72 -8.49
CA GLN A 139 12.22 0.39 -9.41
C GLN A 139 10.91 1.13 -9.06
N GLY A 140 10.93 2.46 -9.14
CA GLY A 140 9.76 3.32 -8.93
C GLY A 140 9.37 3.53 -7.47
N THR A 141 10.11 2.95 -6.51
CA THR A 141 9.91 3.21 -5.08
C THR A 141 10.45 4.57 -4.66
N THR A 142 10.07 5.03 -3.47
CA THR A 142 10.65 6.26 -2.88
C THR A 142 12.14 6.10 -2.63
N GLN A 143 12.57 4.89 -2.26
CA GLN A 143 13.98 4.52 -2.09
C GLN A 143 14.76 4.64 -3.39
N ASP A 144 14.20 4.19 -4.51
CA ASP A 144 14.81 4.32 -5.84
C ASP A 144 15.00 5.78 -6.24
N MET A 145 13.95 6.58 -6.08
CA MET A 145 14.02 8.02 -6.39
C MET A 145 15.06 8.73 -5.52
N TYR A 146 15.07 8.44 -4.23
CA TYR A 146 16.04 9.03 -3.29
C TYR A 146 17.47 8.62 -3.61
N ALA A 147 17.73 7.33 -3.80
CA ALA A 147 19.06 6.82 -4.06
C ALA A 147 19.63 7.34 -5.40
N LYS A 148 18.81 7.46 -6.42
CA LYS A 148 19.19 8.06 -7.70
C LYS A 148 19.53 9.55 -7.58
N ALA A 149 18.80 10.29 -6.72
CA ALA A 149 19.04 11.72 -6.52
C ALA A 149 20.24 12.00 -5.60
N GLU A 150 20.38 11.24 -4.51
CA GLU A 150 21.31 11.56 -3.44
C GLU A 150 22.59 10.70 -3.45
N TRP A 151 22.52 9.45 -3.89
CA TRP A 151 23.61 8.50 -3.79
C TRP A 151 24.33 8.27 -5.12
N ALA A 152 23.59 8.11 -6.22
CA ALA A 152 24.19 7.85 -7.52
C ALA A 152 25.18 8.94 -7.97
N PRO A 153 24.90 10.26 -7.82
CA PRO A 153 25.86 11.31 -8.19
C PRO A 153 27.15 11.32 -7.35
N LYS A 154 27.14 10.60 -6.21
CA LYS A 154 28.28 10.48 -5.30
C LYS A 154 29.00 9.13 -5.42
N GLY A 155 28.81 8.43 -6.55
CA GLY A 155 29.56 7.21 -6.89
C GLY A 155 28.96 5.91 -6.36
N VAL A 156 27.71 5.91 -5.92
CA VAL A 156 26.97 4.66 -5.59
C VAL A 156 26.36 4.08 -6.85
N THR A 157 26.55 2.79 -7.12
CA THR A 157 25.89 2.10 -8.23
C THR A 157 24.51 1.63 -7.79
N ILE A 158 23.45 2.24 -8.33
CA ILE A 158 22.08 1.83 -8.07
C ILE A 158 21.68 0.77 -9.09
N VAL A 159 21.30 -0.42 -8.61
CA VAL A 159 20.82 -1.54 -9.43
C VAL A 159 19.32 -1.72 -9.14
N THR A 160 18.48 -1.52 -10.16
CA THR A 160 17.04 -1.56 -10.01
C THR A 160 16.45 -2.89 -10.46
N TYR A 161 15.42 -3.34 -9.76
CA TYR A 161 14.73 -4.63 -9.96
C TYR A 161 13.22 -4.43 -10.01
N GLN A 162 12.51 -5.40 -10.58
CA GLN A 162 11.05 -5.38 -10.63
C GLN A 162 10.41 -5.76 -9.29
N ASN A 163 11.05 -6.64 -8.51
CA ASN A 163 10.55 -7.09 -7.22
C ASN A 163 11.68 -7.37 -6.23
N GLN A 164 11.31 -7.46 -4.95
CA GLN A 164 12.28 -7.60 -3.86
C GLN A 164 12.96 -8.96 -3.82
N ASP A 165 12.34 -10.00 -4.33
CA ASP A 165 12.94 -11.35 -4.35
C ASP A 165 14.17 -11.41 -5.27
N GLN A 166 14.11 -10.74 -6.41
CA GLN A 166 15.27 -10.60 -7.32
C GLN A 166 16.43 -9.84 -6.64
N VAL A 167 16.12 -8.79 -5.87
CA VAL A 167 17.13 -8.06 -5.08
C VAL A 167 17.81 -8.99 -4.09
N TYR A 168 17.02 -9.78 -3.35
CA TYR A 168 17.56 -10.73 -2.36
C TYR A 168 18.40 -11.84 -2.98
N GLN A 169 18.00 -12.34 -4.15
CA GLN A 169 18.80 -13.32 -4.88
C GLN A 169 20.18 -12.78 -5.22
N ASP A 170 20.27 -11.57 -5.73
CA ASP A 170 21.54 -10.96 -6.10
C ASP A 170 22.35 -10.51 -4.88
N LEU A 171 21.70 -10.10 -3.79
CA LEU A 171 22.38 -9.80 -2.53
C LEU A 171 23.04 -11.06 -1.93
N VAL A 172 22.30 -12.15 -1.84
CA VAL A 172 22.82 -13.44 -1.31
C VAL A 172 23.96 -13.99 -2.18
N ASN A 173 23.88 -13.82 -3.48
CA ASN A 173 24.91 -14.24 -4.42
C ASN A 173 26.13 -13.29 -4.50
N GLY A 174 26.18 -12.24 -3.67
CA GLY A 174 27.28 -11.27 -3.66
C GLY A 174 27.37 -10.37 -4.89
N ARG A 175 26.32 -10.30 -5.70
CA ARG A 175 26.23 -9.36 -6.83
C ARG A 175 25.88 -7.95 -6.39
N LEU A 176 25.33 -7.80 -5.19
CA LEU A 176 25.05 -6.54 -4.51
C LEU A 176 25.83 -6.48 -3.19
N ASP A 177 26.20 -5.28 -2.78
CA ASP A 177 26.85 -5.03 -1.49
C ASP A 177 25.82 -4.71 -0.40
N ALA A 178 24.64 -4.20 -0.78
CA ALA A 178 23.53 -3.88 0.10
C ALA A 178 22.22 -3.79 -0.68
N THR A 179 21.09 -3.75 0.03
CA THR A 179 19.79 -3.33 -0.52
C THR A 179 19.20 -2.22 0.34
N PHE A 180 18.48 -1.30 -0.29
CA PHE A 180 17.79 -0.19 0.38
C PHE A 180 16.30 -0.30 0.15
N GLN A 181 15.52 -0.46 1.21
CA GLN A 181 14.12 -0.88 1.12
C GLN A 181 13.31 -0.53 2.38
N ASP A 182 12.03 -0.90 2.37
CA ASP A 182 11.17 -0.85 3.53
C ASP A 182 11.68 -1.76 4.66
N LYS A 183 11.78 -1.21 5.87
CA LYS A 183 12.33 -1.93 7.04
C LYS A 183 11.45 -3.07 7.50
N THR A 184 10.15 -2.86 7.54
CA THR A 184 9.18 -3.88 7.96
C THR A 184 9.20 -5.06 6.99
N GLN A 185 9.18 -4.78 5.69
CA GLN A 185 9.28 -5.79 4.64
C GLN A 185 10.59 -6.58 4.76
N ALA A 186 11.74 -5.89 4.91
CA ALA A 186 13.03 -6.54 5.07
C ALA A 186 13.09 -7.47 6.28
N GLY A 187 12.59 -7.00 7.42
CA GLY A 187 12.53 -7.78 8.64
C GLY A 187 11.72 -9.06 8.49
N TYR A 188 10.54 -8.94 7.87
CA TYR A 188 9.61 -10.06 7.73
C TYR A 188 10.06 -11.07 6.66
N SER A 189 10.31 -10.62 5.44
CA SER A 189 10.48 -11.51 4.29
C SER A 189 11.93 -11.89 3.99
N PHE A 190 12.89 -11.34 4.74
CA PHE A 190 14.29 -11.66 4.52
C PHE A 190 15.03 -11.96 5.82
N LEU A 191 15.21 -10.98 6.72
CA LEU A 191 16.10 -11.13 7.87
C LEU A 191 15.65 -12.22 8.86
N LYS A 192 14.35 -12.50 8.98
CA LYS A 192 13.82 -13.59 9.80
C LYS A 192 13.79 -14.95 9.09
N THR A 193 14.35 -15.06 7.88
CA THR A 193 14.39 -16.31 7.11
C THR A 193 15.79 -16.93 7.08
N GLU A 194 15.89 -18.22 6.72
CA GLU A 194 17.18 -18.89 6.52
C GLU A 194 18.06 -18.17 5.47
N ARG A 195 17.43 -17.60 4.43
CA ARG A 195 18.13 -16.86 3.37
C ARG A 195 18.78 -15.58 3.88
N GLY A 196 18.15 -14.93 4.86
CA GLY A 196 18.61 -13.65 5.43
C GLY A 196 19.52 -13.77 6.66
N LYS A 197 19.77 -14.95 7.18
CA LYS A 197 20.48 -15.15 8.48
C LYS A 197 21.91 -14.57 8.56
N HIS A 198 22.54 -14.32 7.42
CA HIS A 198 23.86 -13.72 7.34
C HIS A 198 23.82 -12.22 7.02
N PHE A 199 22.66 -11.60 7.09
CA PHE A 199 22.41 -10.19 6.80
C PHE A 199 21.79 -9.49 8.01
N ALA A 200 21.94 -8.18 8.07
CA ALA A 200 21.38 -7.34 9.12
C ALA A 200 21.07 -5.94 8.59
N PHE A 201 20.29 -5.18 9.34
CA PHE A 201 20.18 -3.75 9.12
C PHE A 201 21.53 -3.09 9.32
N ALA A 202 21.88 -2.13 8.48
CA ALA A 202 23.15 -1.44 8.45
C ALA A 202 22.94 0.09 8.47
N GLY A 203 23.56 0.76 9.43
CA GLY A 203 23.38 2.19 9.66
C GLY A 203 21.99 2.56 10.21
N ASP A 204 21.72 3.84 10.26
CA ASP A 204 20.46 4.38 10.76
C ASP A 204 19.35 4.32 9.71
N ASP A 205 18.10 4.30 10.18
CA ASP A 205 16.93 4.41 9.32
C ASP A 205 16.93 5.80 8.64
N ILE A 206 16.51 5.83 7.37
CA ILE A 206 16.37 7.10 6.67
C ILE A 206 14.96 7.63 6.89
N THR A 207 14.87 8.81 7.51
CA THR A 207 13.62 9.49 7.85
C THR A 207 13.33 10.70 6.96
N ASP A 208 14.02 10.82 5.82
CA ASP A 208 13.80 11.89 4.85
C ASP A 208 12.34 11.88 4.34
N SER A 209 11.70 13.04 4.36
CA SER A 209 10.29 13.19 3.96
C SER A 209 10.02 12.78 2.50
N ARG A 210 11.02 12.82 1.64
CA ARG A 210 10.93 12.31 0.26
C ARG A 210 10.73 10.80 0.21
N ILE A 211 11.14 10.07 1.26
CA ILE A 211 10.97 8.62 1.41
C ILE A 211 9.74 8.31 2.24
N THR A 212 9.64 8.90 3.43
CA THR A 212 8.57 8.58 4.39
C THR A 212 7.24 9.24 4.03
N GLY A 213 7.27 10.36 3.31
CA GLY A 213 6.10 11.11 2.90
C GLY A 213 5.10 11.36 4.03
N PHE A 214 3.84 11.23 3.71
CA PHE A 214 2.72 11.27 4.68
C PHE A 214 2.32 9.86 5.18
N GLY A 215 3.16 8.86 4.96
CA GLY A 215 2.89 7.45 5.21
C GLY A 215 2.31 6.73 4.00
N VAL A 216 2.04 5.43 4.17
CA VAL A 216 1.39 4.60 3.15
C VAL A 216 -0.10 4.92 3.12
N ALA A 217 -0.65 5.07 1.91
CA ALA A 217 -2.05 5.40 1.69
C ALA A 217 -2.54 4.83 0.35
N MET A 218 -3.86 4.73 0.19
CA MET A 218 -4.45 4.31 -1.08
C MET A 218 -4.35 5.43 -2.11
N GLY A 219 -3.81 5.10 -3.30
CA GLY A 219 -3.74 6.04 -4.42
C GLY A 219 -5.05 6.08 -5.23
N LEU A 220 -5.48 7.28 -5.62
CA LEU A 220 -6.70 7.54 -6.39
C LEU A 220 -6.42 8.49 -7.55
N ARG A 221 -7.25 8.45 -8.58
CA ARG A 221 -7.18 9.48 -9.63
C ARG A 221 -7.48 10.86 -9.05
N LYS A 222 -6.80 11.86 -9.58
CA LYS A 222 -7.07 13.27 -9.28
C LYS A 222 -8.55 13.60 -9.51
N GLY A 223 -9.13 14.29 -8.53
CA GLY A 223 -10.51 14.79 -8.62
C GLY A 223 -11.60 13.76 -8.30
N ASP A 224 -11.25 12.52 -7.95
CA ASP A 224 -12.22 11.50 -7.50
C ASP A 224 -12.56 11.70 -6.01
N ALA A 225 -13.11 12.87 -5.69
CA ALA A 225 -13.40 13.28 -4.33
C ALA A 225 -14.45 12.38 -3.65
N ALA A 226 -15.42 11.89 -4.42
CA ALA A 226 -16.48 11.03 -3.90
C ALA A 226 -15.92 9.67 -3.42
N LEU A 227 -15.10 9.00 -4.24
CA LEU A 227 -14.46 7.74 -3.83
C LEU A 227 -13.48 7.98 -2.69
N LYS A 228 -12.68 9.05 -2.74
CA LYS A 228 -11.74 9.41 -1.66
C LYS A 228 -12.46 9.60 -0.32
N SER A 229 -13.59 10.33 -0.29
CA SER A 229 -14.38 10.51 0.95
C SER A 229 -14.86 9.17 1.49
N ARG A 230 -15.49 8.35 0.65
CA ARG A 230 -16.00 7.01 1.05
C ARG A 230 -14.89 6.13 1.62
N LEU A 231 -13.71 6.11 1.01
CA LEU A 231 -12.56 5.34 1.49
C LEU A 231 -12.06 5.88 2.83
N ASN A 232 -11.98 7.19 3.02
CA ASN A 232 -11.57 7.81 4.28
C ASN A 232 -12.55 7.52 5.42
N ASP A 233 -13.86 7.54 5.13
CA ASP A 233 -14.91 7.19 6.10
C ASP A 233 -14.80 5.71 6.50
N ALA A 234 -14.52 4.81 5.54
CA ALA A 234 -14.30 3.40 5.81
C ALA A 234 -13.03 3.16 6.66
N ILE A 235 -11.91 3.85 6.36
CA ILE A 235 -10.69 3.80 7.19
C ILE A 235 -11.01 4.25 8.62
N ALA A 236 -11.72 5.36 8.78
CA ALA A 236 -12.10 5.88 10.10
C ALA A 236 -12.97 4.87 10.87
N ALA A 237 -13.93 4.25 10.19
CA ALA A 237 -14.82 3.24 10.79
C ALA A 237 -14.08 1.99 11.28
N ILE A 238 -13.20 1.38 10.44
CA ILE A 238 -12.44 0.19 10.84
C ILE A 238 -11.42 0.48 11.94
N ARG A 239 -10.94 1.71 12.04
CA ARG A 239 -10.07 2.14 13.15
C ARG A 239 -10.85 2.36 14.44
N ALA A 240 -12.02 3.00 14.36
CA ALA A 240 -12.85 3.29 15.51
C ALA A 240 -13.44 2.02 16.17
N ASN A 241 -13.81 1.01 15.38
CA ASN A 241 -14.40 -0.22 15.85
C ASN A 241 -13.38 -1.32 16.21
N GLY A 242 -12.08 -1.04 16.14
CA GLY A 242 -11.00 -1.97 16.49
C GLY A 242 -10.67 -3.02 15.42
N THR A 243 -11.32 -3.01 14.25
CA THR A 243 -11.03 -3.95 13.16
C THR A 243 -9.59 -3.78 12.63
N TYR A 244 -9.15 -2.53 12.47
CA TYR A 244 -7.77 -2.23 12.05
C TYR A 244 -6.73 -2.85 12.99
N GLN A 245 -6.90 -2.68 14.30
CA GLN A 245 -5.99 -3.21 15.32
C GLN A 245 -5.96 -4.73 15.32
N LYS A 246 -7.12 -5.38 15.15
CA LYS A 246 -7.21 -6.84 15.04
C LYS A 246 -6.48 -7.37 13.79
N ILE A 247 -6.59 -6.65 12.66
CA ILE A 247 -5.87 -7.02 11.45
C ILE A 247 -4.37 -6.79 11.64
N ALA A 248 -3.93 -5.63 12.13
CA ALA A 248 -2.53 -5.32 12.34
C ALA A 248 -1.84 -6.34 13.26
N ALA A 249 -2.50 -6.77 14.34
CA ALA A 249 -1.96 -7.73 15.29
C ALA A 249 -1.71 -9.15 14.71
N LYS A 250 -2.26 -9.47 13.53
CA LYS A 250 -1.94 -10.73 12.84
C LYS A 250 -0.54 -10.71 12.21
N TYR A 251 -0.03 -9.53 11.89
CA TYR A 251 1.19 -9.33 11.10
C TYR A 251 2.31 -8.69 11.89
N PHE A 252 1.99 -7.82 12.86
CA PHE A 252 2.94 -6.96 13.53
C PHE A 252 2.76 -7.03 15.05
N ASP A 253 3.87 -7.07 15.78
CA ASP A 253 3.98 -7.01 17.23
C ASP A 253 4.21 -5.57 17.76
N PHE A 254 4.09 -4.58 16.88
CA PHE A 254 4.24 -3.15 17.15
C PHE A 254 3.13 -2.33 16.47
N ASP A 255 2.97 -1.07 16.86
CA ASP A 255 2.02 -0.16 16.20
C ASP A 255 2.55 0.30 14.83
N ILE A 256 2.12 -0.37 13.76
CA ILE A 256 2.50 -0.01 12.38
C ILE A 256 1.87 1.29 11.90
N TYR A 257 0.79 1.76 12.53
CA TYR A 257 0.23 3.06 12.20
C TYR A 257 1.20 4.19 12.56
N GLY A 258 1.98 4.00 13.62
CA GLY A 258 2.92 4.98 14.15
C GLY A 258 2.23 6.14 14.88
N ALA A 259 3.02 6.97 15.55
CA ALA A 259 2.51 8.15 16.25
C ALA A 259 1.69 9.06 15.32
N LYS A 260 0.68 9.74 15.87
CA LYS A 260 0.00 10.82 15.16
C LYS A 260 1.04 11.89 14.82
N GLN A 261 1.24 12.10 13.52
CA GLN A 261 2.00 13.26 13.04
C GLN A 261 1.17 14.51 13.23
#